data_d1fc38eae8a71bbd3d0d4f5920b98c08
#
_entry.id   d1fc38eae8a71bbd3d0d4f5920b98c08
#
_cell.length_a   1.000
_cell.length_b   1.000
_cell.length_c   1.000
_cell.angle_alpha   90.00
_cell.angle_beta   90.00
_cell.angle_gamma   90.00
#
_symmetry.space_group_name_H-M   'P 1'
#
loop_
_entity.id
_entity.type
_entity.pdbx_description
1 polymer ?
#
loop_
_entity_poly.entity_id
_entity_poly.type
_entity_poly.pdbx_seq_one_letter_code
_entity_poly.pdbx_strand_id
1 'polypeptide(L)'
;MKFDKSKLPSRYVSIGVKSAPHRSMYHAMGLKNEDIEKPFVGVATTWNEAAPCNITLSRQAQSAKKGVKNAGGTPREFTTITVTDGIAMGHAGMKASLISREVIADSVELTMRGHCYDALVGLAG
;
A
#
# COMPACT_ATOMS: atom_id res chain seq x y z
N MET A 1 9.54 17.33 9.72
CA MET A 1 10.68 16.39 9.90
C MET A 1 11.34 16.22 8.53
N LYS A 2 12.67 16.35 8.46
CA LYS A 2 13.40 16.17 7.19
C LYS A 2 13.95 14.74 7.18
N PHE A 3 13.51 13.94 6.24
CA PHE A 3 13.97 12.56 6.08
C PHE A 3 15.19 12.51 5.15
N ASP A 4 16.14 11.65 5.47
CA ASP A 4 17.28 11.38 4.60
C ASP A 4 16.93 10.21 3.65
N LYS A 5 16.49 10.56 2.46
CA LYS A 5 16.08 9.59 1.42
C LYS A 5 17.17 8.57 1.09
N SER A 6 18.44 8.94 1.22
CA SER A 6 19.56 8.04 0.90
C SER A 6 19.66 6.82 1.82
N LYS A 7 19.03 6.89 3.00
CA LYS A 7 19.00 5.80 3.99
C LYS A 7 17.75 4.92 3.89
N LEU A 8 16.79 5.28 3.04
CA LEU A 8 15.52 4.60 2.89
C LEU A 8 15.54 3.57 1.75
N PRO A 9 14.77 2.48 1.82
CA PRO A 9 14.60 1.55 0.71
C PRO A 9 14.22 2.22 -0.61
N SER A 10 13.37 3.22 -0.57
CA SER A 10 12.91 3.93 -1.76
C SER A 10 14.00 4.71 -2.51
N ARG A 11 15.22 4.81 -1.96
CA ARG A 11 16.37 5.36 -2.70
C ARG A 11 16.62 4.62 -4.02
N TYR A 12 16.38 3.30 -4.05
CA TYR A 12 16.62 2.48 -5.23
C TYR A 12 15.73 2.80 -6.43
N VAL A 13 14.61 3.46 -6.19
CA VAL A 13 13.64 3.85 -7.23
C VAL A 13 13.52 5.38 -7.38
N SER A 14 14.30 6.15 -6.61
CA SER A 14 14.17 7.61 -6.57
C SER A 14 15.46 8.35 -6.91
N ILE A 15 16.61 7.85 -6.46
CA ILE A 15 17.87 8.59 -6.49
C ILE A 15 18.78 8.08 -7.62
N GLY A 16 19.49 9.04 -8.26
CA GLY A 16 20.54 8.76 -9.23
C GLY A 16 20.02 8.57 -10.65
N VAL A 17 20.99 8.51 -11.59
CA VAL A 17 20.71 8.40 -13.03
C VAL A 17 20.03 7.08 -13.36
N LYS A 18 20.41 5.98 -12.71
CA LYS A 18 19.82 4.65 -12.91
C LYS A 18 18.33 4.60 -12.57
N SER A 19 17.85 5.49 -11.72
CA SER A 19 16.44 5.58 -11.34
C SER A 19 15.62 6.55 -12.20
N ALA A 20 16.18 7.11 -13.26
CA ALA A 20 15.45 7.99 -14.17
C ALA A 20 14.20 7.32 -14.78
N PRO A 21 14.23 6.05 -15.24
CA PRO A 21 13.02 5.37 -15.72
C PRO A 21 11.94 5.25 -14.65
N HIS A 22 12.31 4.95 -13.40
CA HIS A 22 11.38 4.87 -12.28
C HIS A 22 10.70 6.22 -12.02
N ARG A 23 11.49 7.31 -12.01
CA ARG A 23 10.94 8.66 -11.83
C ARG A 23 9.98 9.06 -12.94
N SER A 24 10.25 8.66 -14.19
CA SER A 24 9.32 8.94 -15.29
C SER A 24 7.96 8.26 -15.08
N MET A 25 7.94 7.04 -14.55
CA MET A 25 6.70 6.36 -14.19
C MET A 25 5.97 7.07 -13.05
N TYR A 26 6.69 7.53 -12.03
CA TYR A 26 6.07 8.31 -10.94
C TYR A 26 5.48 9.63 -11.44
N HIS A 27 6.16 10.31 -12.34
CA HIS A 27 5.61 11.52 -12.98
C HIS A 27 4.36 11.20 -13.81
N ALA A 28 4.33 10.10 -14.53
CA ALA A 28 3.16 9.64 -15.27
C ALA A 28 1.96 9.37 -14.36
N MET A 29 2.20 8.97 -13.09
CA MET A 29 1.18 8.82 -12.05
C MET A 29 0.82 10.13 -11.33
N GLY A 30 1.36 11.26 -11.76
CA GLY A 30 1.06 12.59 -11.20
C GLY A 30 1.92 13.01 -10.01
N LEU A 31 2.97 12.28 -9.65
CA LEU A 31 3.90 12.71 -8.61
C LEU A 31 4.86 13.78 -9.14
N LYS A 32 5.12 14.77 -8.30
CA LYS A 32 6.13 15.80 -8.54
C LYS A 32 7.48 15.37 -7.95
N ASN A 33 8.54 16.06 -8.31
CA ASN A 33 9.89 15.83 -7.74
C ASN A 33 9.86 15.86 -6.20
N GLU A 34 9.18 16.85 -5.64
CA GLU A 34 9.02 16.99 -4.18
C GLU A 34 8.36 15.78 -3.52
N ASP A 35 7.44 15.11 -4.21
CA ASP A 35 6.79 13.89 -3.71
C ASP A 35 7.71 12.69 -3.78
N ILE A 36 8.54 12.61 -4.82
CA ILE A 36 9.50 11.51 -5.03
C ILE A 36 10.65 11.59 -4.01
N GLU A 37 11.00 12.78 -3.54
CA GLU A 37 12.03 13.00 -2.53
C GLU A 37 11.59 12.59 -1.10
N LYS A 38 10.28 12.48 -0.86
CA LYS A 38 9.73 12.07 0.44
C LYS A 38 9.77 10.55 0.62
N PRO A 39 9.69 10.05 1.87
CA PRO A 39 9.49 8.62 2.11
C PRO A 39 8.22 8.11 1.43
N PHE A 40 8.31 6.94 0.80
CA PHE A 40 7.13 6.27 0.24
C PHE A 40 6.48 5.39 1.30
N VAL A 41 5.21 5.65 1.57
CA VAL A 41 4.45 4.91 2.59
C VAL A 41 3.36 4.11 1.89
N GLY A 42 3.47 2.78 1.95
CA GLY A 42 2.42 1.89 1.48
C GLY A 42 1.18 2.06 2.34
N VAL A 43 0.02 2.16 1.71
CA VAL A 43 -1.29 2.15 2.40
C VAL A 43 -2.04 0.94 1.87
N ALA A 44 -2.00 -0.15 2.64
CA ALA A 44 -2.61 -1.41 2.27
C ALA A 44 -4.05 -1.48 2.80
N THR A 45 -4.98 -1.85 1.93
CA THR A 45 -6.36 -2.13 2.30
C THR A 45 -6.81 -3.46 1.74
N THR A 46 -7.90 -3.98 2.28
CA THR A 46 -8.65 -5.10 1.71
C THR A 46 -9.98 -4.64 1.12
N TRP A 47 -10.02 -3.42 0.59
CA TRP A 47 -11.25 -2.88 0.01
C TRP A 47 -11.81 -3.80 -1.07
N ASN A 48 -13.07 -4.13 -0.94
CA ASN A 48 -13.89 -4.82 -1.94
C ASN A 48 -15.37 -4.72 -1.56
N GLU A 49 -16.24 -5.22 -2.42
CA GLU A 49 -17.68 -5.27 -2.20
C GLU A 49 -18.16 -6.65 -1.68
N ALA A 50 -17.24 -7.57 -1.40
CA ALA A 50 -17.56 -8.92 -0.94
C ALA A 50 -17.89 -8.99 0.56
N ALA A 51 -17.50 -7.98 1.34
CA ALA A 51 -17.73 -7.94 2.78
C ALA A 51 -18.19 -6.56 3.24
N PRO A 52 -19.18 -6.47 4.15
CA PRO A 52 -19.74 -5.19 4.57
C PRO A 52 -18.73 -4.30 5.30
N CYS A 53 -17.81 -4.87 6.06
CA CYS A 53 -16.76 -4.11 6.75
C CYS A 53 -15.70 -3.55 5.79
N ASN A 54 -15.56 -4.10 4.59
CA ASN A 54 -14.53 -3.69 3.63
C ASN A 54 -15.00 -2.56 2.69
N ILE A 55 -16.31 -2.36 2.52
CA ILE A 55 -16.86 -1.34 1.62
C ILE A 55 -16.37 0.07 1.96
N THR A 56 -16.18 0.38 3.23
CA THR A 56 -15.78 1.72 3.69
C THR A 56 -14.26 1.96 3.64
N LEU A 57 -13.45 0.93 3.40
CA LEU A 57 -11.99 1.03 3.47
C LEU A 57 -11.41 2.01 2.46
N SER A 58 -12.00 2.16 1.27
CA SER A 58 -11.55 3.14 0.29
C SER A 58 -11.62 4.58 0.83
N ARG A 59 -12.69 4.90 1.56
CA ARG A 59 -12.87 6.21 2.20
C ARG A 59 -11.90 6.39 3.36
N GLN A 60 -11.70 5.36 4.17
CA GLN A 60 -10.73 5.38 5.27
C GLN A 60 -9.30 5.55 4.75
N ALA A 61 -8.97 4.91 3.62
CA ALA A 61 -7.68 5.07 2.96
C ALA A 61 -7.38 6.52 2.58
N GLN A 62 -8.39 7.29 2.15
CA GLN A 62 -8.18 8.72 1.84
C GLN A 62 -7.75 9.49 3.09
N SER A 63 -8.34 9.19 4.25
CA SER A 63 -7.95 9.81 5.53
C SER A 63 -6.54 9.42 5.95
N ALA A 64 -6.19 8.13 5.83
CA ALA A 64 -4.85 7.64 6.10
C ALA A 64 -3.80 8.30 5.17
N LYS A 65 -4.09 8.40 3.88
CA LYS A 65 -3.22 9.08 2.90
C LYS A 65 -3.03 10.55 3.22
N LYS A 66 -4.07 11.24 3.71
CA LYS A 66 -3.96 12.62 4.19
C LYS A 66 -3.03 12.71 5.40
N GLY A 67 -3.15 11.78 6.35
CA GLY A 67 -2.25 11.68 7.50
C GLY A 67 -0.79 11.49 7.10
N VAL A 68 -0.53 10.57 6.16
CA VAL A 68 0.82 10.34 5.61
C VAL A 68 1.40 11.61 4.98
N LYS A 69 0.60 12.32 4.18
CA LYS A 69 1.04 13.60 3.56
C LYS A 69 1.36 14.65 4.61
N ASN A 70 0.52 14.79 5.63
CA ASN A 70 0.74 15.74 6.73
C ASN A 70 2.01 15.43 7.53
N ALA A 71 2.36 14.15 7.64
CA ALA A 71 3.59 13.69 8.28
C ALA A 71 4.84 13.82 7.37
N GLY A 72 4.69 14.30 6.14
CA GLY A 72 5.81 14.51 5.21
C GLY A 72 6.17 13.30 4.35
N GLY A 73 5.30 12.29 4.25
CA GLY A 73 5.46 11.13 3.38
C GLY A 73 4.66 11.23 2.09
N THR A 74 4.95 10.37 1.14
CA THR A 74 4.18 10.18 -0.10
C THR A 74 3.43 8.85 -0.02
N PRO A 75 2.09 8.87 0.13
CA PRO A 75 1.31 7.65 0.26
C PRO A 75 1.18 6.93 -1.07
N ARG A 76 1.27 5.61 -1.03
CA ARG A 76 1.05 4.69 -2.14
C ARG A 76 0.03 3.64 -1.74
N GLU A 77 -1.21 3.83 -2.17
CA GLU A 77 -2.30 2.92 -1.87
C GLU A 77 -2.25 1.69 -2.76
N PHE A 78 -2.50 0.53 -2.18
CA PHE A 78 -2.72 -0.73 -2.88
C PHE A 78 -3.71 -1.60 -2.12
N THR A 79 -4.32 -2.55 -2.84
CA THR A 79 -5.33 -3.43 -2.26
C THR A 79 -4.88 -4.88 -2.30
N THR A 80 -5.36 -5.67 -1.34
CA THR A 80 -5.26 -7.12 -1.32
C THR A 80 -6.64 -7.74 -1.45
N ILE A 81 -6.71 -9.06 -1.59
CA ILE A 81 -7.97 -9.79 -1.52
C ILE A 81 -8.51 -9.78 -0.08
N THR A 82 -9.77 -10.15 0.07
CA THR A 82 -10.38 -10.55 1.35
C THR A 82 -11.36 -11.68 1.11
N VAL A 83 -11.43 -12.61 2.07
CA VAL A 83 -12.50 -13.60 2.19
C VAL A 83 -13.08 -13.49 3.59
N THR A 84 -14.33 -13.08 3.72
CA THR A 84 -14.96 -12.91 5.02
C THR A 84 -15.58 -14.21 5.52
N ASP A 85 -15.29 -14.55 6.77
CA ASP A 85 -15.86 -15.71 7.46
C ASP A 85 -17.40 -15.64 7.51
N GLY A 86 -17.94 -14.45 7.67
CA GLY A 86 -19.39 -14.25 7.76
C GLY A 86 -20.17 -14.71 6.53
N ILE A 87 -19.55 -14.70 5.36
CA ILE A 87 -20.16 -15.22 4.11
C ILE A 87 -19.66 -16.64 3.80
N ALA A 88 -18.42 -16.96 4.14
CA ALA A 88 -17.82 -18.26 3.87
C ALA A 88 -18.27 -19.36 4.86
N MET A 89 -18.81 -19.00 6.00
CA MET A 89 -19.23 -19.90 7.07
C MET A 89 -20.34 -20.85 6.61
N GLY A 90 -20.25 -22.11 7.06
CA GLY A 90 -21.29 -23.13 6.81
C GLY A 90 -21.20 -23.83 5.45
N HIS A 91 -20.20 -23.54 4.63
CA HIS A 91 -19.97 -24.23 3.36
C HIS A 91 -18.46 -24.33 3.03
N ALA A 92 -18.13 -24.96 1.92
CA ALA A 92 -16.74 -25.24 1.52
C ALA A 92 -15.87 -23.96 1.34
N GLY A 93 -16.49 -22.80 1.14
CA GLY A 93 -15.79 -21.51 1.03
C GLY A 93 -14.97 -21.13 2.27
N MET A 94 -15.32 -21.67 3.44
CA MET A 94 -14.58 -21.44 4.67
C MET A 94 -13.12 -21.91 4.59
N LYS A 95 -12.82 -22.90 3.76
CA LYS A 95 -11.44 -23.35 3.51
C LYS A 95 -10.58 -22.25 2.87
N ALA A 96 -11.18 -21.40 2.05
CA ALA A 96 -10.49 -20.28 1.43
C ALA A 96 -10.21 -19.12 2.40
N SER A 97 -11.03 -18.94 3.43
CA SER A 97 -10.88 -17.86 4.39
C SER A 97 -9.53 -17.88 5.12
N LEU A 98 -9.17 -19.03 5.71
CA LEU A 98 -7.90 -19.15 6.42
C LEU A 98 -6.70 -19.06 5.49
N ILE A 99 -6.78 -19.65 4.30
CA ILE A 99 -5.71 -19.60 3.28
C ILE A 99 -5.51 -18.16 2.78
N SER A 100 -6.58 -17.37 2.66
CA SER A 100 -6.49 -15.99 2.19
C SER A 100 -5.58 -15.10 3.05
N ARG A 101 -5.42 -15.40 4.32
CA ARG A 101 -4.54 -14.65 5.24
C ARG A 101 -3.08 -14.69 4.77
N GLU A 102 -2.59 -15.87 4.35
CA GLU A 102 -1.24 -16.02 3.80
C GLU A 102 -1.08 -15.25 2.49
N VAL A 103 -2.06 -15.33 1.60
CA VAL A 103 -2.05 -14.61 0.33
C VAL A 103 -2.04 -13.08 0.57
N ILE A 104 -2.80 -12.59 1.55
CA ILE A 104 -2.79 -11.18 1.94
C ILE A 104 -1.40 -10.78 2.44
N ALA A 105 -0.83 -11.54 3.38
CA ALA A 105 0.49 -11.27 3.94
C ALA A 105 1.56 -11.24 2.85
N ASP A 106 1.58 -12.25 1.97
CA ASP A 106 2.52 -12.34 0.86
C ASP A 106 2.36 -11.16 -0.11
N SER A 107 1.13 -10.78 -0.45
CA SER A 107 0.88 -9.67 -1.38
C SER A 107 1.37 -8.33 -0.81
N VAL A 108 1.19 -8.11 0.49
CA VAL A 108 1.71 -6.92 1.18
C VAL A 108 3.23 -6.92 1.16
N GLU A 109 3.87 -8.03 1.54
CA GLU A 109 5.33 -8.14 1.54
C GLU A 109 5.92 -7.91 0.16
N LEU A 110 5.39 -8.58 -0.87
CA LEU A 110 5.86 -8.45 -2.25
C LEU A 110 5.71 -7.03 -2.78
N THR A 111 4.59 -6.37 -2.48
CA THR A 111 4.36 -4.99 -2.89
C THR A 111 5.34 -4.03 -2.23
N MET A 112 5.52 -4.15 -0.92
CA MET A 112 6.46 -3.32 -0.16
C MET A 112 7.90 -3.48 -0.64
N ARG A 113 8.33 -4.73 -0.85
CA ARG A 113 9.69 -5.04 -1.31
C ARG A 113 9.91 -4.66 -2.77
N GLY A 114 8.99 -5.03 -3.65
CA GLY A 114 9.11 -4.79 -5.09
C GLY A 114 9.10 -3.31 -5.46
N HIS A 115 8.32 -2.51 -4.75
CA HIS A 115 8.25 -1.05 -4.96
C HIS A 115 9.17 -0.25 -4.03
N CYS A 116 9.93 -0.92 -3.18
CA CYS A 116 10.86 -0.29 -2.23
C CYS A 116 10.17 0.75 -1.32
N TYR A 117 8.98 0.43 -0.80
CA TYR A 117 8.30 1.33 0.13
C TYR A 117 8.99 1.32 1.50
N ASP A 118 8.98 2.47 2.17
CA ASP A 118 9.77 2.72 3.39
C ASP A 118 9.01 2.41 4.68
N ALA A 119 7.69 2.49 4.63
CA ALA A 119 6.80 2.21 5.76
C ALA A 119 5.44 1.72 5.25
N LEU A 120 4.67 1.10 6.14
CA LEU A 120 3.35 0.54 5.85
C LEU A 120 2.30 1.07 6.83
N VAL A 121 1.15 1.44 6.31
CA VAL A 121 -0.10 1.62 7.06
C VAL A 121 -1.10 0.59 6.54
N GLY A 122 -1.53 -0.31 7.42
CA GLY A 122 -2.55 -1.31 7.11
C GLY A 122 -3.92 -0.86 7.61
N LEU A 123 -4.93 -0.99 6.76
CA LEU A 123 -6.34 -0.77 7.09
C LEU A 123 -7.10 -2.08 6.89
N ALA A 124 -7.62 -2.62 7.99
CA ALA A 124 -8.40 -3.84 8.00
C ALA A 124 -9.86 -3.56 8.33
N GLY A 125 -10.74 -4.31 7.70
CA GLY A 125 -12.17 -4.31 7.99
C GLY A 125 -12.58 -5.47 8.89
#